data_0c4ebf6a08a63a3d748da50353488bba
#
_entry.id   0c4ebf6a08a63a3d748da50353488bba
#
_cell.length_a   1.000
_cell.length_b   1.000
_cell.length_c   1.000
_cell.angle_alpha   90.00
_cell.angle_beta   90.00
_cell.angle_gamma   90.00
#
_symmetry.space_group_name_H-M   'P 1'
#
loop_
_entity.id
_entity.type
_entity.pdbx_description
1 polymer ?
#
loop_
_entity_poly.entity_id
_entity_poly.type
_entity_poly.pdbx_seq_one_letter_code
_entity_poly.pdbx_strand_id
1 'polypeptide(L)' 'LKLDFQKAMDSFKISKKIVALKTDTYKKNLEIFQQNLVSIDNLLISFNDKLNAELNDIVNEININYLKTKININNTIQ' A
#
# COMPACT_ATOMS: atom_id res chain seq x y z
N LEU A 1 4.49 23.03 1.64
CA LEU A 1 5.13 21.93 0.93
C LEU A 1 5.71 20.88 1.89
N LYS A 2 6.38 21.33 2.97
CA LYS A 2 6.89 20.41 3.99
C LYS A 2 5.77 19.65 4.71
N LEU A 3 4.65 20.34 4.97
CA LEU A 3 3.49 19.71 5.60
C LEU A 3 2.88 18.65 4.68
N ASP A 4 2.81 18.93 3.37
CA ASP A 4 2.30 17.98 2.38
C ASP A 4 3.19 16.76 2.30
N PHE A 5 4.52 16.95 2.35
CA PHE A 5 5.48 15.85 2.36
C PHE A 5 5.32 14.99 3.61
N GLN A 6 5.15 15.63 4.79
CA GLN A 6 4.96 14.90 6.03
C GLN A 6 3.69 14.05 6.00
N LYS A 7 2.59 14.61 5.51
CA LYS A 7 1.33 13.87 5.33
C LYS A 7 1.50 12.70 4.38
N ALA A 8 2.23 12.90 3.28
CA ALA A 8 2.51 11.84 2.31
C ALA A 8 3.34 10.72 2.93
N MET A 9 4.34 11.07 3.74
CA MET A 9 5.15 10.07 4.44
C MET A 9 4.31 9.25 5.43
N ASP A 10 3.41 9.91 6.17
CA ASP A 10 2.52 9.24 7.10
C ASP A 10 1.58 8.27 6.37
N SER A 11 1.00 8.73 5.24
CA SER A 11 0.14 7.89 4.41
C SER A 11 0.90 6.68 3.86
N PHE A 12 2.15 6.88 3.45
CA PHE A 12 2.98 5.80 2.93
C PHE A 12 3.28 4.75 4.01
N LYS A 13 3.60 5.19 5.23
CA LYS A 13 3.82 4.26 6.35
C LYS A 13 2.57 3.44 6.66
N ILE A 14 1.41 4.08 6.64
CA ILE A 14 0.13 3.41 6.87
C ILE A 14 -0.16 2.42 5.75
N SER A 15 0.07 2.80 4.48
CA SER A 15 -0.19 1.91 3.35
C SER A 15 0.68 0.65 3.40
N LYS A 16 1.93 0.76 3.86
CA LYS A 16 2.80 -0.42 4.02
C LYS A 16 2.27 -1.37 5.09
N LYS A 17 1.74 -0.84 6.19
CA LYS A 17 1.10 -1.66 7.22
C LYS A 17 -0.14 -2.36 6.68
N ILE A 18 -0.93 -1.68 5.87
CA ILE A 18 -2.12 -2.25 5.24
C ILE A 18 -1.74 -3.37 4.28
N VAL A 19 -0.69 -3.17 3.46
CA VAL A 19 -0.19 -4.23 2.56
C VAL A 19 0.20 -5.48 3.37
N ALA A 20 0.93 -5.29 4.47
CA ALA A 20 1.34 -6.41 5.32
C ALA A 20 0.14 -7.17 5.88
N LEU A 21 -0.88 -6.44 6.37
CA LEU A 21 -2.10 -7.04 6.91
C LEU A 21 -2.89 -7.79 5.84
N LYS A 22 -3.06 -7.19 4.65
CA LYS A 22 -3.81 -7.81 3.55
C LYS A 22 -3.08 -9.02 2.99
N THR A 23 -1.75 -8.96 2.92
CA THR A 23 -0.93 -10.10 2.50
C THR A 23 -1.08 -11.27 3.48
N ASP A 24 -1.03 -10.97 4.79
CA ASP A 24 -1.20 -11.99 5.83
C ASP A 24 -2.60 -12.62 5.77
N THR A 25 -3.62 -11.80 5.60
CA THR A 25 -5.00 -12.27 5.46
C THR A 25 -5.16 -13.18 4.23
N TYR A 26 -4.57 -12.80 3.11
CA TYR A 26 -4.60 -13.62 1.89
C TYR A 26 -3.92 -14.96 2.12
N LYS A 27 -2.73 -14.97 2.75
CA LYS A 27 -1.99 -16.21 3.04
C LYS A 27 -2.80 -17.15 3.92
N LYS A 28 -3.44 -16.62 4.96
CA LYS A 28 -4.30 -17.41 5.84
C LYS A 28 -5.49 -18.00 5.09
N ASN A 29 -6.14 -17.20 4.25
CA ASN A 29 -7.27 -17.67 3.44
C ASN A 29 -6.83 -18.73 2.44
N LEU A 30 -5.63 -18.59 1.87
CA LEU A 30 -5.08 -19.59 0.95
C LEU A 30 -4.89 -20.94 1.67
N GLU A 31 -4.33 -20.92 2.87
CA GLU A 31 -4.15 -22.13 3.69
C GLU A 31 -5.49 -22.79 3.99
N ILE A 32 -6.48 -22.00 4.39
CA ILE A 32 -7.82 -22.50 4.72
C ILE A 32 -8.52 -23.03 3.46
N PHE A 33 -8.32 -22.38 2.33
CA PHE A 33 -8.87 -22.83 1.04
C PHE A 33 -8.28 -24.19 0.66
N GLN A 34 -6.97 -24.38 0.84
CA GLN A 34 -6.32 -25.67 0.56
C GLN A 34 -6.88 -26.80 1.43
N GLN A 35 -7.47 -26.47 2.58
CA GLN A 35 -8.15 -27.41 3.45
C GLN A 35 -9.65 -27.52 3.16
N ASN A 36 -10.13 -26.87 2.08
CA ASN A 36 -11.54 -26.82 1.66
C ASN A 36 -12.48 -26.20 2.71
N LEU A 37 -11.97 -25.28 3.52
CA LEU A 37 -12.74 -24.64 4.60
C LEU A 37 -13.27 -23.25 4.25
N VAL A 38 -12.86 -22.67 3.12
CA VAL A 38 -13.43 -21.41 2.58
C VAL A 38 -13.71 -21.59 1.09
N SER A 39 -14.62 -20.76 0.56
CA SER A 39 -14.96 -20.77 -0.86
C SER A 39 -13.88 -20.05 -1.69
N ILE A 40 -13.84 -20.38 -2.97
CA ILE A 40 -12.97 -19.69 -3.93
C ILE A 40 -13.31 -18.20 -3.99
N ASP A 41 -14.59 -17.83 -3.84
CA ASP A 41 -15.00 -16.43 -3.85
C ASP A 41 -14.36 -15.65 -2.71
N ASN A 42 -14.33 -16.21 -1.50
CA ASN A 42 -13.67 -15.57 -0.35
C ASN A 42 -12.18 -15.41 -0.58
N LEU A 43 -11.54 -16.42 -1.18
CA LEU A 43 -10.12 -16.34 -1.52
C LEU A 43 -9.85 -15.22 -2.52
N LEU A 44 -10.70 -15.11 -3.57
CA LEU A 44 -10.56 -14.07 -4.59
C LEU A 44 -10.76 -12.68 -4.02
N ILE A 45 -11.71 -12.50 -3.08
CA ILE A 45 -11.92 -11.23 -2.41
C ILE A 45 -10.66 -10.81 -1.65
N SER A 46 -10.06 -11.72 -0.88
CA SER A 46 -8.85 -11.39 -0.12
C SER A 46 -7.66 -11.12 -1.05
N PHE A 47 -7.57 -11.79 -2.18
CA PHE A 47 -6.55 -11.53 -3.19
C PHE A 47 -6.71 -10.14 -3.80
N ASN A 48 -7.93 -9.76 -4.16
CA ASN A 48 -8.24 -8.43 -4.70
C ASN A 48 -7.94 -7.33 -3.68
N ASP A 49 -8.29 -7.54 -2.41
CA ASP A 49 -7.97 -6.60 -1.34
C ASP A 49 -6.46 -6.39 -1.22
N LYS A 50 -5.69 -7.48 -1.31
CA LYS A 50 -4.23 -7.42 -1.29
C LYS A 50 -3.69 -6.62 -2.46
N LEU A 51 -4.19 -6.87 -3.68
CA LEU A 51 -3.76 -6.15 -4.88
C LEU A 51 -4.08 -4.66 -4.78
N ASN A 52 -5.27 -4.32 -4.30
CA ASN A 52 -5.67 -2.92 -4.14
C ASN A 52 -4.79 -2.20 -3.11
N ALA A 53 -4.43 -2.87 -2.01
CA ALA A 53 -3.52 -2.32 -1.02
C ALA A 53 -2.13 -2.09 -1.61
N GLU A 54 -1.63 -3.04 -2.41
CA GLU A 54 -0.33 -2.91 -3.07
C GLU A 54 -0.32 -1.75 -4.07
N LEU A 55 -1.40 -1.59 -4.86
CA LEU A 55 -1.53 -0.47 -5.78
C LEU A 55 -1.54 0.87 -5.05
N ASN A 56 -2.27 0.96 -3.94
CA ASN A 56 -2.30 2.17 -3.13
C ASN A 56 -0.92 2.51 -2.56
N ASP A 57 -0.16 1.50 -2.15
CA ASP A 57 1.21 1.68 -1.66
C ASP A 57 2.11 2.25 -2.77
N ILE A 58 2.00 1.73 -3.99
CA ILE A 58 2.76 2.23 -5.14
C ILE A 58 2.41 3.68 -5.44
N VAL A 59 1.12 4.03 -5.42
CA VAL A 59 0.67 5.41 -5.65
C VAL A 59 1.26 6.35 -4.59
N ASN A 60 1.27 5.94 -3.33
CA ASN A 60 1.86 6.74 -2.25
C ASN A 60 3.36 6.91 -2.43
N GLU A 61 4.06 5.87 -2.88
CA GLU A 61 5.51 5.94 -3.16
C GLU A 61 5.80 6.93 -4.29
N ILE A 62 5.02 6.88 -5.37
CA ILE A 62 5.16 7.81 -6.50
C ILE A 62 4.93 9.24 -6.02
N ASN A 63 3.90 9.45 -5.19
CA ASN A 63 3.58 10.78 -4.66
C ASN A 63 4.72 11.33 -3.79
N ILE A 64 5.33 10.49 -2.96
CA ILE A 64 6.48 10.90 -2.13
C ILE A 64 7.66 11.29 -3.01
N ASN A 65 7.97 10.51 -4.03
CA ASN A 65 9.07 10.81 -4.94
C ASN A 65 8.83 12.11 -5.69
N TYR A 66 7.59 12.36 -6.11
CA TYR A 66 7.19 13.62 -6.75
C TYR A 66 7.42 14.81 -5.80
N LEU A 67 6.97 14.69 -4.54
CA LEU A 67 7.12 15.76 -3.55
C LEU A 67 8.58 16.01 -3.20
N LYS A 68 9.39 14.96 -3.09
CA LYS A 68 10.83 15.08 -2.88
C LYS A 68 11.48 15.88 -4.01
N THR A 69 11.12 15.57 -5.24
CA THR A 69 11.64 16.28 -6.42
C THR A 69 11.26 17.75 -6.38
N LYS A 70 10.02 18.06 -6.04
CA LYS A 70 9.56 19.46 -5.90
C LYS A 70 10.34 20.21 -4.83
N ILE A 71 10.57 19.61 -3.68
CA ILE A 71 11.33 20.22 -2.59
C ILE A 71 12.77 20.49 -3.03
N ASN A 72 13.40 19.52 -3.68
CA ASN A 72 14.77 19.67 -4.18
C ASN A 72 14.88 20.77 -5.23
N ILE A 73 13.93 20.85 -6.15
CA ILE A 73 13.89 21.92 -7.17
C ILE A 73 13.76 23.27 -6.50
N ASN A 74 12.85 23.43 -5.53
CA ASN A 74 12.65 24.68 -4.81
C ASN A 74 13.93 25.09 -4.08
N ASN A 75 14.61 24.17 -3.43
CA ASN A 75 15.87 24.44 -2.73
C ASN A 75 16.99 24.82 -3.69
N THR A 76 16.99 24.26 -4.89
CA THR A 76 18.01 24.55 -5.91
C THR A 76 17.80 25.93 -6.52
N ILE A 77 16.54 26.33 -6.72
CA ILE A 77 16.19 27.64 -7.32
C ILE A 77 16.46 28.76 -6.34
N GLN A 78 16.29 28.54 -5.06
CA GLN A 78 16.54 29.53 -4.02
C GLN A 78 18.03 29.67 -3.70
#